data_e63b9016aecda2742447c148da68a209
#
_entry.id   e63b9016aecda2742447c148da68a209
#
_cell.length_a   1.000
_cell.length_b   1.000
_cell.length_c   1.000
_cell.angle_alpha   90.00
_cell.angle_beta   90.00
_cell.angle_gamma   90.00
#
_symmetry.space_group_name_H-M   'P 1'
#
loop_
_entity.id
_entity.type
_entity.pdbx_description
1 polymer ?
#
loop_
_entity_poly.entity_id
_entity_poly.type
_entity_poly.pdbx_seq_one_letter_code
_entity_poly.pdbx_strand_id
1 'polypeptide(L)'
;MSAKEAETESALRELQTEYTNRQAGLQIFYTGQKWQMGTAGENANVIEEFVKEEFTGELTRPQLETLTVIAYRGPISKQELEIIRGVSCSLILRNLAIRGLTDEEYNTAKKENYYRVSIDFLRYLNLNNTTALPNYEQLHQHEVIQALLQGNKET
;
A
#
# COMPACT_ATOMS: atom_id res chain seq x y z
N MET A 1 23.52 -6.17 25.41
CA MET A 1 23.88 -5.50 24.14
C MET A 1 25.24 -6.00 23.69
N SER A 2 25.38 -6.45 22.45
CA SER A 2 26.70 -6.80 21.90
C SER A 2 27.49 -5.52 21.63
N ALA A 3 28.84 -5.58 21.57
CA ALA A 3 29.70 -4.42 21.25
C ALA A 3 29.25 -3.76 19.94
N LYS A 4 28.82 -4.56 18.96
CA LYS A 4 28.34 -4.10 17.64
C LYS A 4 26.99 -3.33 17.72
N GLU A 5 26.12 -3.69 18.63
CA GLU A 5 24.85 -2.96 18.87
C GLU A 5 25.12 -1.60 19.51
N ALA A 6 26.05 -1.52 20.45
CA ALA A 6 26.42 -0.27 21.10
C ALA A 6 27.07 0.72 20.13
N GLU A 7 27.95 0.25 19.23
CA GLU A 7 28.55 1.06 18.17
C GLU A 7 27.49 1.60 17.21
N THR A 8 26.52 0.75 16.79
CA THR A 8 25.42 1.14 15.91
C THR A 8 24.54 2.19 16.57
N GLU A 9 24.21 2.02 17.85
CA GLU A 9 23.40 2.99 18.60
C GLU A 9 24.12 4.34 18.73
N SER A 10 25.44 4.33 19.00
CA SER A 10 26.24 5.56 19.06
C SER A 10 26.22 6.30 17.72
N ALA A 11 26.43 5.60 16.61
CA ALA A 11 26.40 6.19 15.27
C ALA A 11 25.02 6.78 14.93
N LEU A 12 23.93 6.11 15.32
CA LEU A 12 22.57 6.61 15.11
C LEU A 12 22.26 7.86 15.95
N ARG A 13 22.79 7.97 17.17
CA ARG A 13 22.66 9.15 18.00
C ARG A 13 23.46 10.34 17.46
N GLU A 14 24.66 10.09 16.95
CA GLU A 14 25.46 11.10 16.26
C GLU A 14 24.74 11.64 15.03
N LEU A 15 24.21 10.73 14.21
CA LEU A 15 23.42 11.08 13.04
C LEU A 15 22.16 11.88 13.40
N GLN A 16 21.44 11.48 14.46
CA GLN A 16 20.29 12.23 14.97
C GLN A 16 20.67 13.67 15.35
N THR A 17 21.78 13.83 16.05
CA THR A 17 22.29 15.14 16.45
C THR A 17 22.68 15.98 15.24
N GLU A 18 23.32 15.39 14.24
CA GLU A 18 23.72 16.06 13.01
C GLU A 18 22.50 16.59 12.24
N TYR A 19 21.45 15.77 12.05
CA TYR A 19 20.23 16.18 11.38
C TYR A 19 19.48 17.28 12.14
N THR A 20 19.48 17.22 13.48
CA THR A 20 18.88 18.26 14.33
C THR A 20 19.63 19.57 14.22
N ASN A 21 20.96 19.54 14.28
CA ASN A 21 21.80 20.75 14.22
C ASN A 21 21.75 21.43 12.84
N ARG A 22 21.58 20.66 11.78
CA ARG A 22 21.45 21.20 10.41
C ARG A 22 20.09 21.83 10.15
N GLN A 23 19.12 21.70 11.04
CA GLN A 23 17.71 22.02 10.76
C GLN A 23 17.26 21.37 9.42
N ALA A 24 17.63 20.10 9.26
CA ALA A 24 17.34 19.36 8.03
C ALA A 24 15.83 19.15 7.89
N GLY A 25 15.33 19.10 6.66
CA GLY A 25 13.93 18.75 6.38
C GLY A 25 13.55 17.33 6.80
N LEU A 26 14.53 16.53 7.24
CA LEU A 26 14.37 15.18 7.79
C LEU A 26 14.86 15.14 9.23
N GLN A 27 14.27 14.29 10.05
CA GLN A 27 14.67 14.00 11.43
C GLN A 27 14.74 12.51 11.69
N ILE A 28 15.54 12.13 12.70
CA ILE A 28 15.64 10.74 13.14
C ILE A 28 14.90 10.61 14.46
N PHE A 29 13.91 9.73 14.48
CA PHE A 29 13.07 9.43 15.64
C PHE A 29 13.56 8.16 16.32
N TYR A 30 13.46 8.13 17.65
CA TYR A 30 13.79 6.99 18.49
C TYR A 30 12.67 6.69 19.48
N THR A 31 12.23 5.44 19.56
CA THR A 31 11.14 5.00 20.44
C THR A 31 11.60 3.96 21.48
N GLY A 32 12.85 4.01 21.94
CA GLY A 32 13.41 3.07 22.93
C GLY A 32 13.87 1.72 22.37
N GLN A 33 13.39 1.30 21.21
CA GLN A 33 13.81 0.05 20.54
C GLN A 33 13.93 0.18 19.02
N LYS A 34 13.37 1.24 18.44
CA LYS A 34 13.34 1.43 16.99
C LYS A 34 13.81 2.81 16.62
N TRP A 35 14.60 2.88 15.57
CA TRP A 35 15.03 4.09 14.91
C TRP A 35 14.29 4.25 13.59
N GLN A 36 13.85 5.45 13.28
CA GLN A 36 13.17 5.77 12.04
C GLN A 36 13.56 7.16 11.57
N MET A 37 13.88 7.29 10.28
CA MET A 37 13.98 8.57 9.62
C MET A 37 12.61 9.01 9.13
N GLY A 38 12.25 10.26 9.36
CA GLY A 38 11.01 10.87 8.90
C GLY A 38 11.20 12.34 8.60
N THR A 39 10.15 12.99 8.16
CA THR A 39 10.14 14.42 7.89
C THR A 39 10.14 15.23 9.19
N ALA A 40 10.85 16.36 9.20
CA ALA A 40 10.87 17.27 10.34
C ALA A 40 9.47 17.86 10.59
N GLY A 41 9.09 18.00 11.85
CA GLY A 41 7.77 18.52 12.24
C GLY A 41 7.47 19.92 11.69
N GLU A 42 8.49 20.73 11.46
CA GLU A 42 8.36 22.06 10.84
C GLU A 42 7.79 22.01 9.42
N ASN A 43 7.96 20.89 8.72
CA ASN A 43 7.45 20.67 7.37
C ASN A 43 6.05 20.01 7.35
N ALA A 44 5.43 19.79 8.51
CA ALA A 44 4.17 19.07 8.61
C ALA A 44 3.07 19.68 7.71
N ASN A 45 2.93 21.00 7.69
CA ASN A 45 1.93 21.68 6.87
C ASN A 45 2.14 21.48 5.36
N VAL A 46 3.39 21.59 4.91
CA VAL A 46 3.74 21.40 3.48
C VAL A 46 3.51 19.96 3.06
N ILE A 47 3.85 19.02 3.94
CA ILE A 47 3.63 17.59 3.67
C ILE A 47 2.15 17.24 3.70
N GLU A 48 1.39 17.81 4.64
CA GLU A 48 -0.06 17.61 4.71
C GLU A 48 -0.75 18.14 3.45
N GLU A 49 -0.34 19.31 2.94
CA GLU A 49 -0.86 19.88 1.70
C GLU A 49 -0.51 18.99 0.50
N PHE A 50 0.76 18.58 0.38
CA PHE A 50 1.23 17.67 -0.67
C PHE A 50 0.49 16.33 -0.64
N VAL A 51 0.34 15.74 0.55
CA VAL A 51 -0.40 14.49 0.74
C VAL A 51 -1.87 14.65 0.38
N LYS A 52 -2.50 15.78 0.79
CA LYS A 52 -3.88 16.06 0.40
C LYS A 52 -4.03 16.17 -1.11
N GLU A 53 -3.18 16.92 -1.79
CA GLU A 53 -3.22 17.05 -3.25
C GLU A 53 -3.04 15.69 -3.95
N GLU A 54 -2.10 14.87 -3.50
CA GLU A 54 -1.82 13.57 -4.10
C GLU A 54 -2.92 12.54 -3.84
N PHE A 55 -3.56 12.59 -2.64
CA PHE A 55 -4.50 11.55 -2.21
C PHE A 55 -5.97 11.97 -2.27
N THR A 56 -6.32 13.25 -2.41
CA THR A 56 -7.71 13.71 -2.56
C THR A 56 -8.12 13.95 -4.01
N GLY A 57 -7.18 14.04 -4.94
CA GLY A 57 -7.43 14.18 -6.38
C GLY A 57 -8.14 12.95 -6.98
N GLU A 58 -8.56 13.06 -8.23
CA GLU A 58 -9.11 11.94 -8.98
C GLU A 58 -8.11 10.79 -9.07
N LEU A 59 -8.63 9.56 -9.07
CA LEU A 59 -7.80 8.38 -9.29
C LEU A 59 -7.23 8.42 -10.70
N THR A 60 -5.93 8.18 -10.82
CA THR A 60 -5.30 8.01 -12.13
C THR A 60 -5.84 6.75 -12.81
N ARG A 61 -5.75 6.69 -14.14
CA ARG A 61 -6.18 5.51 -14.90
C ARG A 61 -5.56 4.20 -14.39
N PRO A 62 -4.23 4.10 -14.11
CA PRO A 62 -3.66 2.89 -13.51
C PRO A 62 -4.24 2.54 -12.15
N GLN A 63 -4.56 3.53 -11.31
CA GLN A 63 -5.19 3.31 -10.01
C GLN A 63 -6.63 2.77 -10.17
N LEU A 64 -7.43 3.36 -11.08
CA LEU A 64 -8.79 2.90 -11.38
C LEU A 64 -8.79 1.46 -11.91
N GLU A 65 -7.91 1.13 -12.84
CA GLU A 65 -7.79 -0.21 -13.40
C GLU A 65 -7.41 -1.23 -12.32
N THR A 66 -6.46 -0.89 -11.44
CA THR A 66 -6.04 -1.77 -10.34
C THR A 66 -7.15 -1.94 -9.31
N LEU A 67 -7.81 -0.86 -8.92
CA LEU A 67 -8.95 -0.90 -8.00
C LEU A 67 -10.10 -1.73 -8.57
N THR A 68 -10.35 -1.63 -9.88
CA THR A 68 -11.36 -2.44 -10.56
C THR A 68 -11.02 -3.94 -10.47
N VAL A 69 -9.77 -4.33 -10.74
CA VAL A 69 -9.37 -5.73 -10.59
C VAL A 69 -9.59 -6.21 -9.16
N ILE A 70 -9.20 -5.42 -8.15
CA ILE A 70 -9.41 -5.77 -6.74
C ILE A 70 -10.91 -5.87 -6.41
N ALA A 71 -11.74 -4.99 -6.92
CA ALA A 71 -13.19 -4.99 -6.66
C ALA A 71 -13.90 -6.23 -7.21
N TYR A 72 -13.50 -6.69 -8.40
CA TYR A 72 -14.13 -7.86 -9.04
C TYR A 72 -13.46 -9.19 -8.72
N ARG A 73 -12.20 -9.20 -8.31
CA ARG A 73 -11.42 -10.44 -8.08
C ARG A 73 -10.95 -10.63 -6.65
N GLY A 74 -11.17 -9.62 -5.79
CA GLY A 74 -10.74 -9.72 -4.38
C GLY A 74 -11.50 -10.78 -3.58
N PRO A 75 -10.84 -11.37 -2.56
CA PRO A 75 -9.47 -11.10 -2.15
C PRO A 75 -8.43 -11.66 -3.14
N ILE A 76 -7.45 -10.85 -3.52
CA ILE A 76 -6.43 -11.16 -4.53
C ILE A 76 -5.02 -10.86 -3.99
N SER A 77 -4.04 -11.72 -4.26
CA SER A 77 -2.65 -11.47 -3.89
C SER A 77 -2.01 -10.41 -4.81
N LYS A 78 -0.92 -9.79 -4.31
CA LYS A 78 -0.15 -8.84 -5.12
C LYS A 78 0.37 -9.50 -6.41
N GLN A 79 0.86 -10.73 -6.30
CA GLN A 79 1.40 -11.46 -7.44
C GLN A 79 0.33 -11.70 -8.52
N GLU A 80 -0.85 -12.20 -8.12
CA GLU A 80 -1.98 -12.41 -9.04
C GLU A 80 -2.42 -11.08 -9.68
N LEU A 81 -2.46 -10.00 -8.91
CA LEU A 81 -2.80 -8.67 -9.39
C LEU A 81 -1.80 -8.17 -10.46
N GLU A 82 -0.50 -8.32 -10.20
CA GLU A 82 0.56 -7.94 -11.13
C GLU A 82 0.56 -8.77 -12.42
N ILE A 83 0.21 -10.05 -12.34
CA ILE A 83 -0.02 -10.91 -13.52
C ILE A 83 -1.17 -10.36 -14.39
N ILE A 84 -2.30 -10.02 -13.78
CA ILE A 84 -3.46 -9.49 -14.51
C ILE A 84 -3.16 -8.12 -15.11
N ARG A 85 -2.46 -7.26 -14.35
CA ARG A 85 -2.16 -5.89 -14.75
C ARG A 85 -0.97 -5.77 -15.73
N GLY A 86 -0.08 -6.74 -15.74
CA GLY A 86 1.16 -6.72 -16.53
C GLY A 86 2.20 -5.69 -16.06
N VAL A 87 2.00 -5.09 -14.88
CA VAL A 87 2.88 -4.05 -14.29
C VAL A 87 2.98 -4.19 -12.79
N SER A 88 4.05 -3.65 -12.19
CA SER A 88 4.18 -3.62 -10.73
C SER A 88 3.12 -2.73 -10.09
N CYS A 89 2.44 -3.25 -9.09
CA CYS A 89 1.32 -2.60 -8.41
C CYS A 89 1.66 -2.07 -7.01
N SER A 90 2.90 -2.20 -6.54
CA SER A 90 3.28 -1.85 -5.15
C SER A 90 2.91 -0.42 -4.74
N LEU A 91 3.25 0.57 -5.56
CA LEU A 91 2.95 1.97 -5.28
C LEU A 91 1.45 2.25 -5.38
N ILE A 92 0.79 1.65 -6.36
CA ILE A 92 -0.67 1.80 -6.56
C ILE A 92 -1.43 1.23 -5.37
N LEU A 93 -1.09 0.03 -4.91
CA LEU A 93 -1.69 -0.59 -3.73
C LEU A 93 -1.53 0.27 -2.48
N ARG A 94 -0.32 0.79 -2.25
CA ARG A 94 -0.08 1.72 -1.15
C ARG A 94 -0.96 2.96 -1.23
N ASN A 95 -1.06 3.58 -2.41
CA ASN A 95 -1.87 4.78 -2.61
C ASN A 95 -3.37 4.48 -2.40
N LEU A 96 -3.87 3.36 -2.90
CA LEU A 96 -5.26 2.94 -2.69
C LEU A 96 -5.57 2.67 -1.21
N ALA A 97 -4.63 2.04 -0.48
CA ALA A 97 -4.77 1.80 0.95
C ALA A 97 -4.77 3.10 1.77
N ILE A 98 -3.87 4.05 1.47
CA ILE A 98 -3.83 5.36 2.15
C ILE A 98 -5.13 6.14 1.91
N ARG A 99 -5.73 6.02 0.72
CA ARG A 99 -7.04 6.61 0.39
C ARG A 99 -8.22 5.87 1.05
N GLY A 100 -7.97 4.79 1.77
CA GLY A 100 -9.01 3.97 2.39
C GLY A 100 -9.88 3.20 1.40
N LEU A 101 -9.41 2.98 0.17
CA LEU A 101 -10.17 2.28 -0.88
C LEU A 101 -9.98 0.77 -0.85
N THR A 102 -8.86 0.31 -0.29
CA THR A 102 -8.51 -1.11 -0.18
C THR A 102 -8.00 -1.46 1.20
N ASP A 103 -8.30 -2.67 1.65
CA ASP A 103 -7.77 -3.31 2.85
C ASP A 103 -6.75 -4.38 2.47
N GLU A 104 -5.73 -4.53 3.31
CA GLU A 104 -4.70 -5.55 3.20
C GLU A 104 -4.83 -6.55 4.37
N GLU A 105 -4.86 -7.84 4.07
CA GLU A 105 -4.93 -8.89 5.05
C GLU A 105 -3.85 -9.93 4.81
N TYR A 106 -3.06 -10.24 5.85
CA TYR A 106 -2.02 -11.26 5.76
C TYR A 106 -2.59 -12.66 5.89
N ASN A 107 -2.41 -13.47 4.86
CA ASN A 107 -2.80 -14.87 4.87
C ASN A 107 -1.66 -15.73 5.40
N THR A 108 -1.81 -16.26 6.62
CA THR A 108 -0.80 -17.06 7.31
C THR A 108 -0.51 -18.40 6.62
N ALA A 109 -1.48 -19.00 5.96
CA ALA A 109 -1.33 -20.29 5.27
C ALA A 109 -0.49 -20.15 3.99
N LYS A 110 -0.69 -19.07 3.25
CA LYS A 110 0.05 -18.79 2.01
C LYS A 110 1.26 -17.88 2.22
N LYS A 111 1.42 -17.30 3.42
CA LYS A 111 2.50 -16.37 3.81
C LYS A 111 2.62 -15.15 2.92
N GLU A 112 1.49 -14.63 2.45
CA GLU A 112 1.41 -13.47 1.58
C GLU A 112 0.21 -12.58 1.92
N ASN A 113 0.25 -11.32 1.48
CA ASN A 113 -0.81 -10.36 1.68
C ASN A 113 -1.86 -10.48 0.56
N TYR A 114 -3.13 -10.41 0.97
CA TYR A 114 -4.30 -10.35 0.09
C TYR A 114 -4.95 -8.98 0.19
N TYR A 115 -5.44 -8.50 -0.91
CA TYR A 115 -6.06 -7.18 -1.05
C TYR A 115 -7.53 -7.34 -1.42
N ARG A 116 -8.37 -6.53 -0.78
CA ARG A 116 -9.80 -6.42 -1.08
C ARG A 116 -10.22 -4.97 -1.05
N VAL A 117 -11.35 -4.62 -1.61
CA VAL A 117 -11.93 -3.29 -1.43
C VAL A 117 -12.38 -3.10 0.02
N SER A 118 -12.24 -1.89 0.52
CA SER A 118 -12.64 -1.53 1.87
C SER A 118 -14.17 -1.39 1.99
N ILE A 119 -14.66 -1.39 3.23
CA ILE A 119 -16.06 -1.07 3.53
C ILE A 119 -16.37 0.38 3.13
N ASP A 120 -15.44 1.31 3.31
CA ASP A 120 -15.65 2.71 2.94
C ASP A 120 -15.79 2.89 1.43
N PHE A 121 -15.06 2.13 0.62
CA PHE A 121 -15.26 2.09 -0.83
C PHE A 121 -16.68 1.62 -1.20
N LEU A 122 -17.16 0.54 -0.59
CA LEU A 122 -18.51 0.04 -0.84
C LEU A 122 -19.58 1.05 -0.42
N ARG A 123 -19.39 1.71 0.73
CA ARG A 123 -20.27 2.79 1.20
C ARG A 123 -20.29 3.98 0.25
N TYR A 124 -19.14 4.37 -0.28
CA TYR A 124 -19.04 5.44 -1.28
C TYR A 124 -19.85 5.12 -2.54
N LEU A 125 -19.86 3.86 -2.98
CA LEU A 125 -20.66 3.40 -4.11
C LEU A 125 -22.14 3.09 -3.73
N ASN A 126 -22.51 3.24 -2.47
CA ASN A 126 -23.81 2.85 -1.94
C ASN A 126 -24.14 1.37 -2.19
N LEU A 127 -23.14 0.49 -2.04
CA LEU A 127 -23.26 -0.96 -2.20
C LEU A 127 -23.09 -1.67 -0.85
N ASN A 128 -23.83 -2.76 -0.66
CA ASN A 128 -23.73 -3.56 0.56
C ASN A 128 -22.63 -4.65 0.48
N ASN A 129 -22.26 -5.04 -0.74
CA ASN A 129 -21.23 -6.05 -1.00
C ASN A 129 -20.70 -5.91 -2.44
N THR A 130 -19.60 -6.59 -2.75
CA THR A 130 -18.98 -6.58 -4.08
C THR A 130 -19.82 -7.27 -5.14
N THR A 131 -20.67 -8.25 -4.77
CA THR A 131 -21.54 -8.96 -5.74
C THR A 131 -22.62 -8.06 -6.33
N ALA A 132 -22.89 -6.91 -5.72
CA ALA A 132 -23.80 -5.90 -6.25
C ALA A 132 -23.16 -5.01 -7.34
N LEU A 133 -21.88 -5.17 -7.65
CA LEU A 133 -21.22 -4.48 -8.75
C LEU A 133 -21.80 -4.93 -10.10
N PRO A 134 -21.87 -4.03 -11.09
CA PRO A 134 -22.37 -4.38 -12.42
C PRO A 134 -21.62 -5.55 -13.04
N ASN A 135 -22.34 -6.52 -13.59
CA ASN A 135 -21.78 -7.70 -14.26
C ASN A 135 -20.77 -8.51 -13.39
N TYR A 136 -20.93 -8.48 -12.05
CA TYR A 136 -19.96 -9.08 -11.13
C TYR A 136 -19.66 -10.54 -11.45
N GLU A 137 -20.66 -11.39 -11.62
CA GLU A 137 -20.46 -12.83 -11.89
C GLU A 137 -19.67 -13.08 -13.16
N GLN A 138 -19.99 -12.36 -14.23
CA GLN A 138 -19.31 -12.50 -15.51
C GLN A 138 -17.83 -12.06 -15.42
N LEU A 139 -17.55 -10.94 -14.75
CA LEU A 139 -16.19 -10.41 -14.61
C LEU A 139 -15.38 -11.16 -13.54
N HIS A 140 -16.02 -11.60 -12.47
CA HIS A 140 -15.39 -12.39 -11.42
C HIS A 140 -14.85 -13.74 -11.94
N GLN A 141 -15.58 -14.40 -12.86
CA GLN A 141 -15.23 -15.71 -13.43
C GLN A 141 -14.65 -15.65 -14.84
N HIS A 142 -14.19 -14.48 -15.28
CA HIS A 142 -13.75 -14.29 -16.68
C HIS A 142 -12.63 -15.29 -17.03
N GLU A 143 -12.91 -16.16 -18.02
CA GLU A 143 -12.07 -17.31 -18.41
C GLU A 143 -10.63 -16.92 -18.77
N VAL A 144 -10.44 -15.81 -19.50
CA VAL A 144 -9.10 -15.33 -19.89
C VAL A 144 -8.24 -14.99 -18.67
N ILE A 145 -8.85 -14.39 -17.63
CA ILE A 145 -8.13 -14.05 -16.40
C ILE A 145 -7.80 -15.33 -15.63
N GLN A 146 -8.70 -16.30 -15.59
CA GLN A 146 -8.42 -17.59 -14.95
C GLN A 146 -7.30 -18.34 -15.65
N ALA A 147 -7.27 -18.35 -16.99
CA ALA A 147 -6.22 -18.97 -17.78
C ALA A 147 -4.85 -18.30 -17.54
N LEU A 148 -4.80 -16.96 -17.45
CA LEU A 148 -3.58 -16.21 -17.14
C LEU A 148 -3.02 -16.58 -15.75
N LEU A 149 -3.89 -16.73 -14.74
CA LEU A 149 -3.49 -17.09 -13.38
C LEU A 149 -3.05 -18.56 -13.25
N GLN A 150 -3.61 -19.46 -14.08
CA GLN A 150 -3.23 -20.88 -14.09
C GLN A 150 -1.91 -21.10 -14.84
N GLY A 151 -1.70 -20.46 -15.98
CA GLY A 151 -0.48 -20.60 -16.78
C GLY A 151 0.80 -20.12 -16.07
N ASN A 152 0.67 -19.22 -15.10
CA ASN A 152 1.82 -18.73 -14.30
C ASN A 152 2.11 -19.57 -13.03
N LYS A 153 1.29 -20.57 -12.72
CA LYS A 153 1.52 -21.48 -11.57
C LYS A 153 2.37 -22.70 -11.96
N GLU A 154 2.59 -22.91 -13.25
CA GLU A 154 3.34 -24.08 -13.78
C GLU A 154 4.79 -23.73 -14.19
N THR A 155 5.24 -22.49 -13.96
CA THR A 155 6.63 -22.06 -14.23
C THR A 155 7.35 -21.74 -12.94
#